data_6b1520f153ba809a5314fbc99ed75c60
#
_entry.id   6b1520f153ba809a5314fbc99ed75c60
#
_cell.length_a   1.000
_cell.length_b   1.000
_cell.length_c   1.000
_cell.angle_alpha   90.00
_cell.angle_beta   90.00
_cell.angle_gamma   90.00
#
_symmetry.space_group_name_H-M   'P 1'
#
loop_
_entity.id
_entity.type
_entity.pdbx_description
1 polymer ?
#
loop_
_entity_poly.entity_id
_entity_poly.type
_entity_poly.pdbx_seq_one_letter_code
_entity_poly.pdbx_strand_id
1 'polypeptide(L)'
;MPALEARIFDLIQQERHRTDASAKKLALDTELADVARAKSFDMAAKNYLAPRGPDGSTTASIILDKAANFQGLLGENIAEEHYNKQIGVDVEKFAHEFVETWMSSPNHRDNLAFPSYDRSGVGAAVNGDSVFVTQLFATNMGLPPPDHQNPDSHKVGEFSDPKSAAAPPPGVKAGEGPAPPTVMPKPRPAE
;
A
#
# COMPACT_ATOMS: atom_id res chain seq x y z
N MET A 1 3.85 14.15 -4.19
CA MET A 1 3.74 14.13 -5.68
C MET A 1 2.29 13.86 -6.12
N PRO A 2 1.35 14.79 -5.88
CA PRO A 2 -0.10 14.51 -5.99
C PRO A 2 -0.56 14.03 -7.38
N ALA A 3 0.02 14.58 -8.45
CA ALA A 3 -0.37 14.18 -9.81
C ALA A 3 0.03 12.72 -10.13
N LEU A 4 1.22 12.28 -9.69
CA LEU A 4 1.67 10.89 -9.85
C LEU A 4 0.80 9.95 -9.01
N GLU A 5 0.51 10.31 -7.76
CA GLU A 5 -0.33 9.51 -6.86
C GLU A 5 -1.74 9.32 -7.44
N ALA A 6 -2.34 10.40 -7.94
CA ALA A 6 -3.67 10.34 -8.57
C ALA A 6 -3.65 9.46 -9.84
N ARG A 7 -2.62 9.61 -10.67
CA ARG A 7 -2.52 8.84 -11.92
C ARG A 7 -2.30 7.34 -11.66
N ILE A 8 -1.46 6.99 -10.67
CA ILE A 8 -1.28 5.61 -10.23
C ILE A 8 -2.62 5.05 -9.74
N PHE A 9 -3.36 5.78 -8.91
CA PHE A 9 -4.67 5.34 -8.41
C PHE A 9 -5.65 5.04 -9.57
N ASP A 10 -5.70 5.91 -10.58
CA ASP A 10 -6.57 5.72 -11.76
C ASP A 10 -6.18 4.48 -12.57
N LEU A 11 -4.88 4.25 -12.79
CA LEU A 11 -4.39 3.08 -13.51
C LEU A 11 -4.71 1.78 -12.77
N ILE A 12 -4.58 1.77 -11.44
CA ILE A 12 -4.94 0.63 -10.62
C ILE A 12 -6.43 0.30 -10.72
N GLN A 13 -7.31 1.30 -10.73
CA GLN A 13 -8.74 1.08 -10.98
C GLN A 13 -8.98 0.41 -12.34
N GLN A 14 -8.26 0.85 -13.37
CA GLN A 14 -8.37 0.27 -14.72
C GLN A 14 -7.87 -1.18 -14.73
N GLU A 15 -6.71 -1.48 -14.11
CA GLU A 15 -6.15 -2.83 -14.05
C GLU A 15 -7.03 -3.79 -13.25
N ARG A 16 -7.61 -3.34 -12.14
CA ARG A 16 -8.58 -4.13 -11.37
C ARG A 16 -9.78 -4.50 -12.23
N HIS A 17 -10.37 -3.53 -12.93
CA HIS A 17 -11.52 -3.78 -13.80
C HIS A 17 -11.16 -4.66 -15.01
N ARG A 18 -9.95 -4.53 -15.55
CA ARG A 18 -9.45 -5.37 -16.64
C ARG A 18 -9.27 -6.82 -16.19
N THR A 19 -8.79 -7.03 -14.97
CA THR A 19 -8.56 -8.35 -14.38
C THR A 19 -9.88 -9.02 -13.98
N ASP A 20 -10.80 -8.26 -13.41
CA ASP A 20 -12.13 -8.70 -13.01
C ASP A 20 -13.14 -7.55 -13.22
N ALA A 21 -13.97 -7.68 -14.25
CA ALA A 21 -14.99 -6.69 -14.59
C ALA A 21 -16.04 -6.48 -13.46
N SER A 22 -16.15 -7.43 -12.53
CA SER A 22 -17.02 -7.34 -11.35
C SER A 22 -16.32 -6.74 -10.13
N ALA A 23 -15.01 -6.44 -10.21
CA ALA A 23 -14.24 -5.89 -9.10
C ALA A 23 -14.86 -4.59 -8.59
N LYS A 24 -14.99 -4.49 -7.28
CA LYS A 24 -15.47 -3.25 -6.65
C LYS A 24 -14.54 -2.09 -7.00
N LYS A 25 -15.14 -0.96 -7.34
CA LYS A 25 -14.39 0.28 -7.46
C LYS A 25 -13.84 0.67 -6.09
N LEU A 26 -12.53 0.97 -6.03
CA LEU A 26 -11.90 1.46 -4.80
C LEU A 26 -12.31 2.91 -4.55
N ALA A 27 -12.69 3.23 -3.33
CA ALA A 27 -12.79 4.61 -2.89
C ALA A 27 -11.38 5.14 -2.57
N LEU A 28 -11.11 6.38 -2.97
CA LEU A 28 -9.90 7.07 -2.52
C LEU A 28 -10.04 7.36 -1.03
N ASP A 29 -9.08 6.87 -0.24
CA ASP A 29 -9.02 7.07 1.20
C ASP A 29 -7.84 7.99 1.54
N THR A 30 -8.13 9.17 2.06
CA THR A 30 -7.12 10.19 2.34
C THR A 30 -6.24 9.82 3.53
N GLU A 31 -6.75 9.07 4.50
CA GLU A 31 -5.96 8.61 5.64
C GLU A 31 -4.95 7.54 5.21
N LEU A 32 -5.39 6.60 4.36
CA LEU A 32 -4.48 5.63 3.75
C LEU A 32 -3.44 6.33 2.86
N ALA A 33 -3.82 7.35 2.10
CA ALA A 33 -2.87 8.12 1.28
C ALA A 33 -1.83 8.85 2.15
N ASP A 34 -2.22 9.39 3.30
CA ASP A 34 -1.29 10.04 4.21
C ASP A 34 -0.32 9.04 4.86
N VAL A 35 -0.79 7.85 5.23
CA VAL A 35 0.08 6.76 5.70
C VAL A 35 1.02 6.29 4.59
N ALA A 36 0.53 6.13 3.37
CA ALA A 36 1.34 5.76 2.22
C ALA A 36 2.44 6.79 1.92
N ARG A 37 2.12 8.10 2.00
CA ARG A 37 3.11 9.19 1.88
C ARG A 37 4.16 9.13 2.97
N ALA A 38 3.74 8.92 4.23
CA ALA A 38 4.65 8.78 5.36
C ALA A 38 5.61 7.60 5.15
N LYS A 39 5.12 6.46 4.68
CA LYS A 39 5.93 5.28 4.36
C LYS A 39 6.90 5.56 3.22
N SER A 40 6.44 6.13 2.12
CA SER A 40 7.31 6.49 0.99
C SER A 40 8.39 7.51 1.38
N PHE A 41 8.03 8.49 2.21
CA PHE A 41 8.98 9.45 2.75
C PHE A 41 10.03 8.79 3.64
N ASP A 42 9.63 7.86 4.50
CA ASP A 42 10.54 7.12 5.37
C ASP A 42 11.52 6.26 4.56
N MET A 43 11.02 5.54 3.55
CA MET A 43 11.86 4.78 2.61
C MET A 43 12.85 5.67 1.89
N ALA A 44 12.41 6.81 1.36
CA ALA A 44 13.24 7.78 0.69
C ALA A 44 14.30 8.38 1.63
N ALA A 45 13.92 8.83 2.82
CA ALA A 45 14.81 9.48 3.77
C ALA A 45 15.89 8.54 4.32
N LYS A 46 15.55 7.27 4.53
CA LYS A 46 16.46 6.24 5.08
C LYS A 46 17.09 5.34 4.01
N ASN A 47 16.76 5.57 2.74
CA ASN A 47 17.29 4.85 1.56
C ASN A 47 17.12 3.33 1.68
N TYR A 48 15.89 2.86 1.86
CA TYR A 48 15.54 1.45 1.85
C TYR A 48 14.23 1.19 1.10
N LEU A 49 14.03 -0.05 0.63
CA LEU A 49 12.78 -0.51 0.02
C LEU A 49 12.36 -1.81 0.71
N ALA A 50 11.49 -1.71 1.70
CA ALA A 50 10.96 -2.86 2.44
C ALA A 50 9.65 -2.51 3.16
N PRO A 51 8.74 -3.47 3.39
CA PRO A 51 7.51 -3.26 4.16
C PRO A 51 7.79 -2.83 5.62
N ARG A 52 8.83 -3.42 6.23
CA ARG A 52 9.25 -3.10 7.59
C ARG A 52 10.39 -2.07 7.56
N GLY A 53 10.22 -0.99 8.29
CA GLY A 53 11.25 0.03 8.47
C GLY A 53 12.44 -0.45 9.30
N PRO A 54 13.58 0.25 9.25
CA PRO A 54 14.77 -0.08 10.05
C PRO A 54 14.50 -0.05 11.57
N ASP A 55 13.51 0.71 12.00
CA ASP A 55 13.03 0.80 13.39
C ASP A 55 11.99 -0.27 13.77
N GLY A 56 11.65 -1.15 12.84
CA GLY A 56 10.66 -2.21 12.99
C GLY A 56 9.22 -1.77 12.70
N SER A 57 8.97 -0.49 12.38
CA SER A 57 7.63 0.00 12.04
C SER A 57 7.10 -0.59 10.73
N THR A 58 5.79 -0.70 10.62
CA THR A 58 5.07 -1.11 9.40
C THR A 58 3.92 -0.16 9.15
N THR A 59 3.39 -0.12 7.93
CA THR A 59 2.18 0.66 7.64
C THR A 59 1.00 0.23 8.50
N ALA A 60 0.87 -1.07 8.80
CA ALA A 60 -0.14 -1.58 9.72
C ALA A 60 0.02 -0.99 11.14
N SER A 61 1.24 -0.93 11.68
CA SER A 61 1.47 -0.31 13.00
C SER A 61 1.12 1.18 12.99
N ILE A 62 1.48 1.91 11.93
CA ILE A 62 1.15 3.34 11.79
C ILE A 62 -0.38 3.56 11.71
N ILE A 63 -1.10 2.68 11.01
CA ILE A 63 -2.56 2.75 10.93
C ILE A 63 -3.18 2.50 12.30
N LEU A 64 -2.73 1.47 13.03
CA LEU A 64 -3.24 1.15 14.35
C LEU A 64 -2.93 2.24 15.39
N ASP A 65 -1.81 2.93 15.27
CA ASP A 65 -1.48 4.08 16.12
C ASP A 65 -2.44 5.27 15.89
N LYS A 66 -2.93 5.45 14.65
CA LYS A 66 -3.88 6.52 14.30
C LYS A 66 -5.34 6.12 14.54
N ALA A 67 -5.65 4.85 14.33
CA ALA A 67 -6.98 4.27 14.40
C ALA A 67 -6.91 2.93 15.13
N ALA A 68 -6.78 2.99 16.48
CA ALA A 68 -6.59 1.81 17.32
C ALA A 68 -7.73 0.76 17.21
N ASN A 69 -8.89 1.20 16.74
CA ASN A 69 -10.06 0.36 16.50
C ASN A 69 -10.23 -0.03 15.01
N PHE A 70 -9.23 0.19 14.17
CA PHE A 70 -9.29 -0.27 12.79
C PHE A 70 -9.51 -1.78 12.73
N GLN A 71 -10.56 -2.19 12.03
CA GLN A 71 -10.87 -3.59 11.77
C GLN A 71 -11.08 -3.77 10.27
N GLY A 72 -10.16 -4.47 9.65
CA GLY A 72 -10.19 -4.68 8.20
C GLY A 72 -8.97 -5.45 7.74
N LEU A 73 -8.96 -5.79 6.47
CA LEU A 73 -7.77 -6.31 5.79
C LEU A 73 -6.97 -5.12 5.26
N LEU A 74 -5.66 -5.24 5.32
CA LEU A 74 -4.71 -4.30 4.72
C LEU A 74 -3.86 -5.02 3.70
N GLY A 75 -3.59 -4.36 2.59
CA GLY A 75 -2.61 -4.76 1.59
C GLY A 75 -1.66 -3.60 1.28
N GLU A 76 -0.44 -3.93 0.93
CA GLU A 76 0.60 -2.97 0.61
C GLU A 76 1.37 -3.39 -0.64
N ASN A 77 1.54 -2.47 -1.57
CA ASN A 77 2.49 -2.57 -2.66
C ASN A 77 3.48 -1.41 -2.55
N ILE A 78 4.77 -1.70 -2.63
CA ILE A 78 5.84 -0.70 -2.65
C ILE A 78 6.71 -0.90 -3.87
N ALA A 79 7.25 0.20 -4.40
CA ALA A 79 8.23 0.16 -5.47
C ALA A 79 9.11 1.41 -5.46
N GLU A 80 10.26 1.30 -6.12
CA GLU A 80 11.20 2.38 -6.36
C GLU A 80 11.55 2.39 -7.85
N GLU A 81 11.53 3.58 -8.46
CA GLU A 81 11.95 3.80 -9.84
C GLU A 81 12.93 4.98 -9.92
N HIS A 82 13.84 4.93 -10.87
CA HIS A 82 14.87 5.96 -11.06
C HIS A 82 14.55 6.87 -12.24
N TYR A 83 14.84 8.14 -12.12
CA TYR A 83 14.68 9.11 -13.19
C TYR A 83 15.94 9.91 -13.48
N ASN A 84 16.02 10.41 -14.70
CA ASN A 84 17.07 11.34 -15.07
C ASN A 84 16.75 12.75 -14.53
N LYS A 85 17.60 13.28 -13.65
CA LYS A 85 17.40 14.60 -13.01
C LYS A 85 17.32 15.77 -14.01
N GLN A 86 17.91 15.63 -15.20
CA GLN A 86 17.84 16.67 -16.24
C GLN A 86 16.49 16.71 -16.96
N ILE A 87 15.81 15.56 -17.01
CA ILE A 87 14.49 15.41 -17.66
C ILE A 87 13.38 15.60 -16.65
N GLY A 88 13.59 15.15 -15.39
CA GLY A 88 12.57 15.15 -14.35
C GLY A 88 11.67 13.92 -14.42
N VAL A 89 10.60 13.94 -13.61
CA VAL A 89 9.61 12.86 -13.53
C VAL A 89 8.47 13.15 -14.51
N ASP A 90 8.36 12.33 -15.55
CA ASP A 90 7.18 12.26 -16.39
C ASP A 90 6.09 11.48 -15.66
N VAL A 91 5.02 12.16 -15.27
CA VAL A 91 3.95 11.59 -14.44
C VAL A 91 3.27 10.41 -15.12
N GLU A 92 2.97 10.52 -16.40
CA GLU A 92 2.27 9.47 -17.14
C GLU A 92 3.15 8.23 -17.28
N LYS A 93 4.38 8.40 -17.72
CA LYS A 93 5.34 7.33 -17.87
C LYS A 93 5.59 6.61 -16.55
N PHE A 94 5.89 7.36 -15.49
CA PHE A 94 6.20 6.76 -14.17
C PHE A 94 5.00 6.06 -13.55
N ALA A 95 3.79 6.60 -13.70
CA ALA A 95 2.59 5.93 -13.21
C ALA A 95 2.40 4.55 -13.87
N HIS A 96 2.63 4.46 -15.19
CA HIS A 96 2.60 3.20 -15.91
C HIS A 96 3.70 2.24 -15.44
N GLU A 97 4.96 2.71 -15.32
CA GLU A 97 6.09 1.88 -14.88
C GLU A 97 5.84 1.28 -13.48
N PHE A 98 5.34 2.05 -12.52
CA PHE A 98 4.99 1.53 -11.19
C PHE A 98 3.91 0.46 -11.25
N VAL A 99 2.83 0.69 -12.00
CA VAL A 99 1.74 -0.28 -12.12
C VAL A 99 2.19 -1.54 -12.86
N GLU A 100 2.98 -1.42 -13.92
CA GLU A 100 3.57 -2.56 -14.63
C GLU A 100 4.51 -3.38 -13.75
N THR A 101 5.34 -2.72 -12.94
CA THR A 101 6.21 -3.38 -11.94
C THR A 101 5.39 -4.23 -10.97
N TRP A 102 4.29 -3.68 -10.46
CA TRP A 102 3.40 -4.45 -9.57
C TRP A 102 2.65 -5.56 -10.31
N MET A 103 2.18 -5.32 -11.52
CA MET A 103 1.48 -6.33 -12.31
C MET A 103 2.38 -7.49 -12.76
N SER A 104 3.68 -7.27 -12.90
CA SER A 104 4.66 -8.31 -13.24
C SER A 104 4.99 -9.24 -12.07
N SER A 105 4.75 -8.80 -10.82
CA SER A 105 4.99 -9.57 -9.59
C SER A 105 3.71 -10.27 -9.14
N PRO A 106 3.69 -11.61 -9.01
CA PRO A 106 2.50 -12.34 -8.58
C PRO A 106 1.88 -11.81 -7.28
N ASN A 107 2.69 -11.60 -6.24
CA ASN A 107 2.21 -11.15 -4.94
C ASN A 107 1.59 -9.73 -4.99
N HIS A 108 2.24 -8.81 -5.71
CA HIS A 108 1.72 -7.45 -5.87
C HIS A 108 0.46 -7.42 -6.73
N ARG A 109 0.41 -8.24 -7.78
CA ARG A 109 -0.78 -8.40 -8.63
C ARG A 109 -1.95 -8.98 -7.84
N ASP A 110 -1.70 -10.00 -6.99
CA ASP A 110 -2.73 -10.60 -6.15
C ASP A 110 -3.29 -9.60 -5.13
N ASN A 111 -2.45 -8.75 -4.54
CA ASN A 111 -2.89 -7.62 -3.74
C ASN A 111 -3.79 -6.67 -4.55
N LEU A 112 -3.35 -6.28 -5.74
CA LEU A 112 -4.07 -5.37 -6.60
C LEU A 112 -5.42 -5.94 -7.03
N ALA A 113 -5.49 -7.24 -7.34
CA ALA A 113 -6.69 -7.93 -7.79
C ALA A 113 -7.63 -8.36 -6.64
N PHE A 114 -7.20 -8.27 -5.38
CA PHE A 114 -7.97 -8.81 -4.26
C PHE A 114 -9.38 -8.18 -4.16
N PRO A 115 -10.46 -9.00 -4.26
CA PRO A 115 -11.80 -8.49 -4.51
C PRO A 115 -12.43 -7.79 -3.30
N SER A 116 -11.95 -8.11 -2.09
CA SER A 116 -12.55 -7.55 -0.86
C SER A 116 -12.10 -6.12 -0.56
N TYR A 117 -11.01 -5.64 -1.16
CA TYR A 117 -10.63 -4.23 -0.98
C TYR A 117 -11.66 -3.30 -1.59
N ASP A 118 -12.06 -2.29 -0.82
CA ASP A 118 -13.04 -1.26 -1.21
C ASP A 118 -12.47 0.16 -1.16
N ARG A 119 -11.25 0.33 -0.65
CA ARG A 119 -10.56 1.62 -0.57
C ARG A 119 -9.07 1.48 -0.78
N SER A 120 -8.43 2.56 -1.20
CA SER A 120 -6.99 2.61 -1.41
C SER A 120 -6.47 4.03 -1.26
N GLY A 121 -5.19 4.13 -0.88
CA GLY A 121 -4.42 5.36 -0.87
C GLY A 121 -3.05 5.15 -1.49
N VAL A 122 -2.56 6.14 -2.21
CA VAL A 122 -1.23 6.14 -2.83
C VAL A 122 -0.41 7.29 -2.27
N GLY A 123 0.84 7.03 -1.96
CA GLY A 123 1.80 8.02 -1.52
C GLY A 123 3.12 7.90 -2.27
N ALA A 124 3.75 9.03 -2.59
CA ALA A 124 5.02 9.07 -3.29
C ALA A 124 5.99 10.07 -2.65
N ALA A 125 7.28 9.73 -2.64
CA ALA A 125 8.37 10.58 -2.18
C ALA A 125 9.58 10.45 -3.08
N VAL A 126 10.45 11.47 -3.07
CA VAL A 126 11.66 11.52 -3.89
C VAL A 126 12.89 11.64 -2.98
N ASN A 127 13.92 10.89 -3.31
CA ASN A 127 15.27 11.10 -2.78
C ASN A 127 16.29 10.97 -3.91
N GLY A 128 17.04 12.03 -4.15
CA GLY A 128 18.05 12.05 -5.21
C GLY A 128 17.42 11.91 -6.60
N ASP A 129 17.61 10.78 -7.24
CA ASP A 129 17.08 10.38 -8.54
C ASP A 129 16.08 9.21 -8.43
N SER A 130 15.70 8.85 -7.21
CA SER A 130 14.75 7.80 -6.92
C SER A 130 13.39 8.35 -6.54
N VAL A 131 12.33 7.74 -7.08
CA VAL A 131 10.94 7.92 -6.66
C VAL A 131 10.49 6.67 -5.94
N PHE A 132 10.08 6.81 -4.69
CA PHE A 132 9.52 5.74 -3.86
C PHE A 132 8.01 5.88 -3.85
N VAL A 133 7.30 4.79 -4.10
CA VAL A 133 5.83 4.78 -4.08
C VAL A 133 5.34 3.66 -3.18
N THR A 134 4.36 3.99 -2.36
CA THR A 134 3.57 3.05 -1.56
C THR A 134 2.12 3.14 -1.99
N GLN A 135 1.51 1.99 -2.23
CA GLN A 135 0.07 1.85 -2.36
C GLN A 135 -0.46 1.01 -1.21
N LEU A 136 -1.48 1.51 -0.54
CA LEU A 136 -2.22 0.81 0.50
C LEU A 136 -3.63 0.49 0.02
N PHE A 137 -4.08 -0.70 0.36
CA PHE A 137 -5.45 -1.16 0.19
C PHE A 137 -6.05 -1.47 1.55
N ALA A 138 -7.34 -1.27 1.70
CA ALA A 138 -8.06 -1.70 2.89
C ALA A 138 -9.47 -2.19 2.55
N THR A 139 -10.03 -2.98 3.48
CA THR A 139 -11.47 -3.25 3.53
C THR A 139 -12.08 -2.49 4.69
N ASN A 140 -13.34 -2.06 4.52
CA ASN A 140 -14.17 -1.68 5.65
C ASN A 140 -14.98 -2.90 6.08
N MET A 141 -14.78 -3.39 7.31
CA MET A 141 -15.52 -4.53 7.84
C MET A 141 -16.98 -4.18 8.19
N GLY A 142 -17.45 -3.00 7.79
CA GLY A 142 -18.84 -2.59 7.99
C GLY A 142 -19.20 -2.23 9.42
N LEU A 143 -18.21 -2.06 10.30
CA LEU A 143 -18.46 -1.55 11.62
C LEU A 143 -18.86 -0.08 11.54
N PRO A 144 -19.90 0.35 12.27
CA PRO A 144 -20.24 1.76 12.33
C PRO A 144 -19.03 2.54 12.88
N PRO A 145 -18.83 3.79 12.44
CA PRO A 145 -17.81 4.64 13.04
C PRO A 145 -18.05 4.68 14.55
N PRO A 146 -16.98 4.78 15.36
CA PRO A 146 -17.12 4.86 16.80
C PRO A 146 -18.06 6.02 17.15
N ASP A 147 -19.05 5.74 17.99
CA ASP A 147 -19.98 6.75 18.47
C ASP A 147 -19.21 7.70 19.40
N HIS A 148 -18.73 8.80 18.85
CA HIS A 148 -18.03 9.84 19.61
C HIS A 148 -18.92 10.55 20.63
N GLN A 149 -20.22 10.25 20.68
CA GLN A 149 -21.17 10.83 21.61
C GLN A 149 -21.39 9.96 22.86
N ASN A 150 -20.84 8.73 22.89
CA ASN A 150 -20.97 7.85 24.05
C ASN A 150 -19.64 7.80 24.84
N PRO A 151 -19.53 8.45 26.01
CA PRO A 151 -18.34 8.40 26.85
C PRO A 151 -18.00 7.00 27.41
N ASP A 152 -18.95 6.04 27.34
CA ASP A 152 -18.72 4.65 27.77
C ASP A 152 -18.16 3.73 26.65
N SER A 153 -17.98 4.24 25.44
CA SER A 153 -17.42 3.47 24.31
C SER A 153 -15.93 3.09 24.48
N HIS A 154 -15.27 3.62 25.54
CA HIS A 154 -13.89 3.29 25.89
C HIS A 154 -13.72 2.08 26.82
N LYS A 155 -14.79 1.36 27.15
CA LYS A 155 -14.63 0.06 27.81
C LYS A 155 -14.14 -0.95 26.76
N VAL A 156 -12.82 -1.07 26.72
CA VAL A 156 -12.11 -2.12 25.98
C VAL A 156 -12.69 -3.47 26.39
N GLY A 157 -13.42 -4.09 25.47
CA GLY A 157 -13.75 -5.51 25.62
C GLY A 157 -12.44 -6.27 25.71
N GLU A 158 -12.35 -7.17 26.69
CA GLU A 158 -11.20 -8.06 26.88
C GLU A 158 -10.79 -8.68 25.55
N PHE A 159 -9.52 -8.56 25.24
CA PHE A 159 -8.89 -9.22 24.11
C PHE A 159 -9.19 -10.71 24.17
N SER A 160 -10.12 -11.15 23.34
CA SER A 160 -10.29 -12.60 23.11
C SER A 160 -9.07 -13.06 22.32
N ASP A 161 -8.47 -14.15 22.80
CA ASP A 161 -7.27 -14.80 22.28
C ASP A 161 -7.25 -14.84 20.72
N PRO A 162 -6.13 -14.51 20.06
CA PRO A 162 -6.01 -14.48 18.59
C PRO A 162 -6.22 -15.82 17.87
N LYS A 163 -6.63 -16.87 18.59
CA LYS A 163 -6.96 -18.17 18.03
C LYS A 163 -8.31 -18.28 17.32
N SER A 164 -9.16 -17.24 17.36
CA SER A 164 -10.49 -17.26 16.77
C SER A 164 -10.64 -16.33 15.54
N ALA A 165 -9.56 -15.82 14.97
CA ALA A 165 -9.65 -15.15 13.69
C ALA A 165 -10.00 -16.16 12.59
N ALA A 166 -11.08 -15.90 11.86
CA ALA A 166 -11.47 -16.71 10.71
C ALA A 166 -10.27 -16.91 9.78
N ALA A 167 -10.09 -18.13 9.29
CA ALA A 167 -9.01 -18.47 8.38
C ALA A 167 -8.98 -17.49 7.19
N PRO A 168 -7.80 -17.00 6.78
CA PRO A 168 -7.68 -16.16 5.60
C PRO A 168 -8.19 -16.90 4.37
N PRO A 169 -8.74 -16.19 3.38
CA PRO A 169 -9.23 -16.81 2.16
C PRO A 169 -8.11 -17.62 1.49
N PRO A 170 -8.45 -18.72 0.79
CA PRO A 170 -7.46 -19.59 0.16
C PRO A 170 -6.59 -18.79 -0.81
N GLY A 171 -5.27 -18.81 -0.59
CA GLY A 171 -4.27 -18.07 -1.37
C GLY A 171 -3.54 -16.98 -0.61
N VAL A 172 -4.08 -16.47 0.50
CA VAL A 172 -3.39 -15.51 1.35
C VAL A 172 -2.82 -16.25 2.55
N LYS A 173 -1.50 -16.50 2.56
CA LYS A 173 -0.84 -17.07 3.74
C LYS A 173 -0.73 -15.99 4.82
N ALA A 174 -1.32 -16.27 5.99
CA ALA A 174 -1.14 -15.44 7.17
C ALA A 174 0.37 -15.39 7.52
N GLY A 175 0.93 -14.18 7.61
CA GLY A 175 2.28 -13.96 8.09
C GLY A 175 3.38 -13.79 7.04
N GLU A 176 3.12 -14.00 5.76
CA GLU A 176 4.06 -13.57 4.71
C GLU A 176 3.67 -12.16 4.26
N GLY A 177 4.39 -11.18 4.77
CA GLY A 177 4.39 -9.84 4.17
C GLY A 177 4.75 -9.93 2.68
N PRO A 178 4.54 -8.86 1.88
CA PRO A 178 4.88 -8.86 0.47
C PRO A 178 6.30 -9.39 0.28
N ALA A 179 6.51 -10.22 -0.75
CA ALA A 179 7.82 -10.79 -1.04
C ALA A 179 8.87 -9.68 -1.10
N PRO A 180 10.08 -9.90 -0.59
CA PRO A 180 11.13 -8.90 -0.70
C PRO A 180 11.31 -8.55 -2.19
N PRO A 181 11.49 -7.26 -2.51
CA PRO A 181 11.67 -6.83 -3.89
C PRO A 181 12.83 -7.60 -4.51
N THR A 182 12.61 -8.15 -5.71
CA THR A 182 13.67 -8.74 -6.50
C THR A 182 14.65 -7.62 -6.83
N VAL A 183 15.82 -7.65 -6.20
CA VAL A 183 16.91 -6.72 -6.52
C VAL A 183 17.31 -6.98 -7.97
N MET A 184 16.97 -6.07 -8.87
CA MET A 184 17.48 -6.08 -10.23
C MET A 184 19.00 -5.97 -10.18
N PRO A 185 19.77 -6.84 -10.86
CA PRO A 185 21.22 -6.74 -10.86
C PRO A 185 21.64 -5.41 -11.51
N LYS A 186 22.56 -4.70 -10.84
CA LYS A 186 23.17 -3.50 -11.41
C LYS A 186 23.71 -3.80 -12.83
N PRO A 187 23.44 -2.93 -13.81
CA PRO A 187 24.06 -3.06 -15.12
C PRO A 187 25.60 -3.01 -14.95
N ARG A 188 26.31 -3.95 -15.58
CA ARG A 188 27.78 -3.89 -15.63
C ARG A 188 28.22 -2.61 -16.33
N PRO A 189 29.29 -1.95 -15.85
CA PRO A 189 29.89 -0.88 -16.62
C PRO A 189 30.35 -1.45 -17.98
N ALA A 190 30.11 -0.70 -19.04
CA ALA A 190 30.62 -1.02 -20.36
C ALA A 190 32.15 -0.95 -20.33
N GLU A 191 32.83 -2.00 -20.80
CA GLU A 191 34.26 -1.99 -21.15
C GLU A 191 34.50 -1.14 -22.40
#